data_7dfabcac390ee6c148b74a14de3b32b0
#
_entry.id   7dfabcac390ee6c148b74a14de3b32b0
#
_cell.length_a   1.000
_cell.length_b   1.000
_cell.length_c   1.000
_cell.angle_alpha   90.00
_cell.angle_beta   90.00
_cell.angle_gamma   90.00
#
_symmetry.space_group_name_H-M   'P 1'
#
loop_
_entity.id
_entity.type
_entity.pdbx_description
1 polymer ?
#
loop_
_entity_poly.entity_id
_entity_poly.type
_entity_poly.pdbx_seq_one_letter_code
_entity_poly.pdbx_strand_id
1 'polypeptide(L)'
;MSERLARIVGDLGVRPGERVLEIGCGHGVAATLLCERGARLVAIDRSPKMIAAAARRNAAYVESGAAEFLVASLEDADLGGRRFDAILAVRVGLFHREPERARALAMRWLAPGGRIVAAFDAPG
;
A
#
# COMPACT_ATOMS: atom_id res chain seq x y z
N MET A 1 11.31 13.81 3.92
CA MET A 1 10.92 12.40 3.75
C MET A 1 11.49 11.56 4.86
N SER A 2 10.75 10.59 5.35
CA SER A 2 11.20 9.73 6.43
C SER A 2 12.19 8.68 5.92
N GLU A 3 13.38 8.64 6.51
CA GLU A 3 14.36 7.57 6.24
C GLU A 3 13.80 6.21 6.61
N ARG A 4 12.98 6.17 7.65
CA ARG A 4 12.33 4.96 8.12
C ARG A 4 11.37 4.40 7.10
N LEU A 5 10.56 5.27 6.48
CA LEU A 5 9.64 4.86 5.43
C LEU A 5 10.40 4.34 4.20
N ALA A 6 11.47 5.01 3.82
CA ALA A 6 12.33 4.55 2.72
C ALA A 6 12.93 3.18 3.02
N ARG A 7 13.31 2.90 4.27
CA ARG A 7 13.83 1.61 4.69
C ARG A 7 12.76 0.53 4.63
N ILE A 8 11.55 0.82 5.10
CA ILE A 8 10.43 -0.11 5.05
C ILE A 8 10.12 -0.49 3.60
N VAL A 9 10.04 0.49 2.71
CA VAL A 9 9.82 0.24 1.28
C VAL A 9 10.97 -0.56 0.68
N GLY A 10 12.21 -0.23 1.06
CA GLY A 10 13.39 -0.97 0.63
C GLY A 10 13.35 -2.45 1.03
N ASP A 11 12.94 -2.70 2.28
CA ASP A 11 12.84 -4.06 2.82
C ASP A 11 11.75 -4.89 2.14
N LEU A 12 10.72 -4.24 1.60
CA LEU A 12 9.68 -4.92 0.84
C LEU A 12 10.24 -5.54 -0.45
N GLY A 13 11.31 -4.97 -0.99
CA GLY A 13 12.05 -5.54 -2.11
C GLY A 13 11.28 -5.58 -3.42
N VAL A 14 10.54 -4.53 -3.72
CA VAL A 14 9.73 -4.46 -4.95
C VAL A 14 10.64 -4.47 -6.18
N ARG A 15 10.30 -5.31 -7.14
CA ARG A 15 10.94 -5.38 -8.45
C ARG A 15 10.08 -4.66 -9.49
N PRO A 16 10.70 -4.09 -10.53
CA PRO A 16 9.93 -3.44 -11.60
C PRO A 16 8.86 -4.37 -12.18
N GLY A 17 7.65 -3.84 -12.31
CA GLY A 17 6.51 -4.58 -12.85
C GLY A 17 5.71 -5.37 -11.82
N GLU A 18 6.19 -5.53 -10.61
CA GLU A 18 5.42 -6.22 -9.58
C GLU A 18 4.17 -5.43 -9.21
N ARG A 19 3.10 -6.16 -8.92
CA ARG A 19 1.84 -5.58 -8.46
C ARG A 19 1.91 -5.43 -6.94
N VAL A 20 1.68 -4.22 -6.47
CA VAL A 20 1.78 -3.88 -5.05
C VAL A 20 0.48 -3.25 -4.57
N LEU A 21 -0.01 -3.73 -3.44
CA LEU A 21 -1.12 -3.10 -2.73
C LEU A 21 -0.57 -2.39 -1.50
N GLU A 22 -0.89 -1.11 -1.37
CA GLU A 22 -0.60 -0.36 -0.16
C GLU A 22 -1.89 -0.11 0.59
N ILE A 23 -1.95 -0.54 1.85
CA ILE A 23 -3.10 -0.37 2.73
C ILE A 23 -2.81 0.80 3.68
N GLY A 24 -3.72 1.77 3.73
CA GLY A 24 -3.54 2.95 4.58
C GLY A 24 -2.49 3.90 4.02
N CYS A 25 -2.62 4.28 2.76
CA CYS A 25 -1.57 5.02 2.05
C CYS A 25 -1.37 6.47 2.52
N GLY A 26 -2.29 7.02 3.30
CA GLY A 26 -2.21 8.42 3.73
C GLY A 26 -2.09 9.36 2.52
N HIS A 27 -1.22 10.35 2.62
CA HIS A 27 -1.06 11.32 1.53
C HIS A 27 -0.04 10.90 0.46
N GLY A 28 0.36 9.61 0.44
CA GLY A 28 1.02 9.03 -0.72
C GLY A 28 2.54 9.08 -0.78
N VAL A 29 3.23 9.24 0.34
CA VAL A 29 4.71 9.28 0.35
C VAL A 29 5.29 7.90 0.02
N ALA A 30 4.83 6.85 0.70
CA ALA A 30 5.28 5.50 0.39
C ALA A 30 4.89 5.09 -1.02
N ALA A 31 3.71 5.51 -1.48
CA ALA A 31 3.26 5.26 -2.85
C ALA A 31 4.27 5.79 -3.87
N THR A 32 4.79 7.00 -3.67
CA THR A 32 5.82 7.56 -4.54
C THR A 32 7.06 6.67 -4.58
N LEU A 33 7.52 6.23 -3.40
CA LEU A 33 8.70 5.36 -3.30
C LEU A 33 8.49 4.02 -4.00
N LEU A 34 7.29 3.45 -3.88
CA LEU A 34 6.95 2.19 -4.55
C LEU A 34 6.92 2.36 -6.06
N CYS A 35 6.30 3.43 -6.55
CA CYS A 35 6.24 3.71 -7.98
C CYS A 35 7.63 3.99 -8.57
N GLU A 36 8.51 4.65 -7.82
CA GLU A 36 9.89 4.88 -8.24
C GLU A 36 10.66 3.57 -8.44
N ARG A 37 10.26 2.51 -7.75
CA ARG A 37 10.83 1.16 -7.93
C ARG A 37 10.18 0.36 -9.05
N GLY A 38 9.26 0.98 -9.78
CA GLY A 38 8.59 0.33 -10.90
C GLY A 38 7.36 -0.48 -10.53
N ALA A 39 6.82 -0.31 -9.34
CA ALA A 39 5.60 -1.01 -8.93
C ALA A 39 4.41 -0.62 -9.78
N ARG A 40 3.51 -1.58 -9.99
CA ARG A 40 2.15 -1.34 -10.45
C ARG A 40 1.29 -1.31 -9.18
N LEU A 41 0.89 -0.10 -8.79
CA LEU A 41 0.37 0.16 -7.46
C LEU A 41 -1.15 0.32 -7.43
N VAL A 42 -1.78 -0.34 -6.47
CA VAL A 42 -3.11 0.03 -5.99
C VAL A 42 -2.93 0.45 -4.53
N ALA A 43 -3.43 1.62 -4.17
CA ALA A 43 -3.33 2.12 -2.81
C ALA A 43 -4.72 2.47 -2.28
N ILE A 44 -5.01 2.08 -1.06
CA ILE A 44 -6.29 2.34 -0.42
C ILE A 44 -6.10 3.13 0.88
N ASP A 45 -7.09 3.96 1.19
CA ASP A 45 -7.18 4.66 2.47
C ASP A 45 -8.65 5.01 2.72
N ARG A 46 -9.06 4.99 3.97
CA ARG A 46 -10.45 5.30 4.35
C ARG A 46 -10.81 6.75 4.12
N SER A 47 -9.82 7.65 4.12
CA SER A 47 -10.02 9.07 4.04
C SER A 47 -10.05 9.56 2.60
N PRO A 48 -11.19 10.10 2.12
CA PRO A 48 -11.24 10.73 0.79
C PRO A 48 -10.22 11.87 0.65
N LYS A 49 -9.99 12.61 1.74
CA LYS A 49 -9.02 13.71 1.75
C LYS A 49 -7.59 13.19 1.52
N MET A 50 -7.23 12.09 2.18
CA MET A 50 -5.91 11.48 2.01
C MET A 50 -5.75 10.94 0.59
N ILE A 51 -6.76 10.25 0.07
CA ILE A 51 -6.72 9.73 -1.30
C ILE A 51 -6.56 10.85 -2.32
N ALA A 52 -7.28 11.96 -2.16
CA ALA A 52 -7.13 13.10 -3.05
C ALA A 52 -5.71 13.68 -3.00
N ALA A 53 -5.13 13.79 -1.81
CA ALA A 53 -3.77 14.29 -1.63
C ALA A 53 -2.74 13.33 -2.24
N ALA A 54 -2.92 12.02 -2.01
CA ALA A 54 -2.02 10.99 -2.55
C ALA A 54 -2.04 10.98 -4.08
N ALA A 55 -3.22 11.08 -4.67
CA ALA A 55 -3.37 11.11 -6.13
C ALA A 55 -2.71 12.36 -6.74
N ARG A 56 -2.86 13.52 -6.09
CA ARG A 56 -2.20 14.75 -6.55
C ARG A 56 -0.68 14.63 -6.47
N ARG A 57 -0.17 14.11 -5.37
CA ARG A 57 1.28 13.90 -5.18
C ARG A 57 1.86 13.00 -6.27
N ASN A 58 1.09 12.02 -6.70
CA ASN A 58 1.52 10.98 -7.63
C ASN A 58 0.83 11.09 -9.00
N ALA A 59 0.46 12.30 -9.41
CA ALA A 59 -0.34 12.53 -10.61
C ALA A 59 0.24 11.87 -11.86
N ALA A 60 1.56 11.94 -12.06
CA ALA A 60 2.20 11.34 -13.23
C ALA A 60 2.03 9.82 -13.26
N TYR A 61 2.08 9.17 -12.10
CA TYR A 61 1.87 7.72 -12.02
C TYR A 61 0.40 7.34 -12.21
N VAL A 62 -0.52 8.20 -11.76
CA VAL A 62 -1.95 7.99 -12.03
C VAL A 62 -2.22 8.13 -13.53
N GLU A 63 -1.70 9.15 -14.17
CA GLU A 63 -1.89 9.39 -15.60
C GLU A 63 -1.31 8.26 -16.46
N SER A 64 -0.16 7.71 -16.08
CA SER A 64 0.46 6.62 -16.81
C SER A 64 -0.21 5.28 -16.59
N GLY A 65 -1.12 5.18 -15.61
CA GLY A 65 -1.75 3.92 -15.24
C GLY A 65 -0.91 3.08 -14.27
N ALA A 66 0.23 3.58 -13.80
CA ALA A 66 1.08 2.85 -12.86
C ALA A 66 0.49 2.83 -11.45
N ALA A 67 -0.31 3.82 -11.09
CA ALA A 67 -0.92 3.91 -9.74
C ALA A 67 -2.40 4.19 -9.80
N GLU A 68 -3.14 3.56 -8.89
CA GLU A 68 -4.57 3.78 -8.69
C GLU A 68 -4.81 3.98 -7.19
N PHE A 69 -5.54 5.04 -6.85
CA PHE A 69 -5.84 5.38 -5.44
C PHE A 69 -7.34 5.26 -5.20
N LEU A 70 -7.74 4.48 -4.20
CA LEU A 70 -9.15 4.17 -3.92
C LEU A 70 -9.50 4.46 -2.47
N VAL A 71 -10.67 5.07 -2.25
CA VAL A 71 -11.22 5.26 -0.91
C VAL A 71 -11.82 3.93 -0.45
N ALA A 72 -11.15 3.26 0.47
CA ALA A 72 -11.59 1.97 0.98
C ALA A 72 -10.80 1.60 2.23
N SER A 73 -11.40 0.75 3.07
CA SER A 73 -10.70 0.16 4.21
C SER A 73 -10.28 -1.27 3.88
N LEU A 74 -9.39 -1.82 4.71
CA LEU A 74 -8.99 -3.22 4.59
C LEU A 74 -10.19 -4.16 4.67
N GLU A 75 -11.17 -3.82 5.52
CA GLU A 75 -12.34 -4.67 5.76
C GLU A 75 -13.32 -4.67 4.60
N ASP A 76 -13.53 -3.50 3.97
CA ASP A 76 -14.61 -3.33 3.00
C ASP A 76 -14.15 -3.15 1.55
N ALA A 77 -12.86 -3.13 1.30
CA ALA A 77 -12.35 -2.94 -0.06
C ALA A 77 -12.79 -4.08 -0.97
N ASP A 78 -13.23 -3.69 -2.16
CA ASP A 78 -13.51 -4.64 -3.23
C ASP A 78 -12.51 -4.37 -4.36
N LEU A 79 -11.53 -5.25 -4.47
CA LEU A 79 -10.48 -5.16 -5.48
C LEU A 79 -10.67 -6.17 -6.62
N GLY A 80 -11.85 -6.79 -6.66
CA GLY A 80 -12.18 -7.81 -7.65
C GLY A 80 -11.27 -9.03 -7.51
N GLY A 81 -10.92 -9.62 -8.64
CA GLY A 81 -10.02 -10.79 -8.65
C GLY A 81 -8.55 -10.45 -8.65
N ARG A 82 -8.19 -9.19 -8.40
CA ARG A 82 -6.78 -8.78 -8.43
C ARG A 82 -5.97 -9.49 -7.37
N ARG A 83 -4.73 -9.80 -7.72
CA ARG A 83 -3.76 -10.39 -6.79
C ARG A 83 -2.48 -9.58 -6.85
N PHE A 84 -1.80 -9.48 -5.71
CA PHE A 84 -0.62 -8.63 -5.56
C PHE A 84 0.58 -9.47 -5.14
N ASP A 85 1.73 -9.14 -5.69
CA ASP A 85 3.00 -9.80 -5.35
C ASP A 85 3.49 -9.36 -3.98
N ALA A 86 3.17 -8.13 -3.59
CA ALA A 86 3.54 -7.58 -2.31
C ALA A 86 2.40 -6.71 -1.76
N ILE A 87 2.20 -6.77 -0.46
CA ILE A 87 1.22 -5.94 0.25
C ILE A 87 1.95 -5.23 1.38
N LEU A 88 1.82 -3.92 1.43
CA LEU A 88 2.43 -3.07 2.44
C LEU A 88 1.36 -2.37 3.27
N ALA A 89 1.47 -2.45 4.59
CA ALA A 89 0.64 -1.68 5.50
C ALA A 89 1.53 -1.00 6.52
N VAL A 90 1.51 0.34 6.55
CA VAL A 90 2.29 1.13 7.52
C VAL A 90 1.32 1.89 8.39
N ARG A 91 1.44 1.71 9.70
CA ARG A 91 0.58 2.36 10.71
C ARG A 91 -0.91 2.07 10.52
N VAL A 92 -1.25 0.89 10.05
CA VAL A 92 -2.64 0.47 9.93
C VAL A 92 -3.04 -0.15 11.25
N GLY A 93 -3.97 0.50 11.96
CA GLY A 93 -4.34 0.13 13.32
C GLY A 93 -4.79 -1.32 13.48
N LEU A 94 -5.51 -1.86 12.51
CA LEU A 94 -5.98 -3.24 12.58
C LEU A 94 -4.82 -4.25 12.64
N PHE A 95 -3.72 -3.99 11.92
CA PHE A 95 -2.54 -4.85 11.97
C PHE A 95 -1.86 -4.82 13.34
N HIS A 96 -2.04 -3.73 14.09
CA HIS A 96 -1.51 -3.61 15.44
C HIS A 96 -2.42 -4.24 16.47
N ARG A 97 -3.73 -4.00 16.38
CA ARG A 97 -4.71 -4.46 17.39
C ARG A 97 -5.13 -5.91 17.20
N GLU A 98 -5.28 -6.34 15.95
CA GLU A 98 -5.77 -7.67 15.58
C GLU A 98 -4.95 -8.20 14.41
N PRO A 99 -3.65 -8.50 14.61
CA PRO A 99 -2.75 -8.82 13.51
C PRO A 99 -3.19 -10.05 12.71
N GLU A 100 -3.73 -11.07 13.37
CA GLU A 100 -4.18 -12.28 12.66
C GLU A 100 -5.37 -12.00 11.75
N ARG A 101 -6.33 -11.21 12.25
CA ARG A 101 -7.49 -10.81 11.43
C ARG A 101 -7.08 -9.95 10.26
N ALA A 102 -6.22 -8.95 10.51
CA ALA A 102 -5.75 -8.06 9.46
C ALA A 102 -5.01 -8.84 8.37
N ARG A 103 -4.15 -9.75 8.78
CA ARG A 103 -3.41 -10.59 7.85
C ARG A 103 -4.34 -11.48 7.02
N ALA A 104 -5.32 -12.11 7.66
CA ALA A 104 -6.31 -12.94 6.96
C ALA A 104 -7.09 -12.13 5.92
N LEU A 105 -7.46 -10.90 6.25
CA LEU A 105 -8.14 -10.01 5.31
C LEU A 105 -7.24 -9.67 4.13
N ALA A 106 -5.98 -9.33 4.38
CA ALA A 106 -5.02 -8.99 3.32
C ALA A 106 -4.68 -10.18 2.43
N MET A 107 -4.66 -11.38 2.99
CA MET A 107 -4.36 -12.61 2.25
C MET A 107 -5.33 -12.86 1.10
N ARG A 108 -6.54 -12.30 1.15
CA ARG A 108 -7.50 -12.41 0.05
C ARG A 108 -6.93 -11.91 -1.27
N TRP A 109 -5.98 -10.98 -1.20
CA TRP A 109 -5.42 -10.31 -2.38
C TRP A 109 -3.97 -10.71 -2.65
N LEU A 110 -3.43 -11.65 -1.91
CA LEU A 110 -2.02 -12.03 -2.07
C LEU A 110 -1.88 -13.09 -3.17
N ALA A 111 -0.99 -12.83 -4.11
CA ALA A 111 -0.64 -13.80 -5.14
C ALA A 111 0.16 -14.96 -4.51
N PRO A 112 0.12 -16.16 -5.12
CA PRO A 112 0.97 -17.26 -4.68
C PRO A 112 2.45 -16.84 -4.65
N GLY A 113 3.12 -17.09 -3.54
CA GLY A 113 4.51 -16.69 -3.35
C GLY A 113 4.69 -15.21 -2.99
N GLY A 114 3.60 -14.48 -2.84
CA GLY A 114 3.64 -13.07 -2.46
C GLY A 114 4.00 -12.86 -0.99
N ARG A 115 4.21 -11.61 -0.63
CA ARG A 115 4.64 -11.23 0.72
C ARG A 115 3.83 -10.07 1.28
N ILE A 116 3.63 -10.10 2.58
CA ILE A 116 2.95 -9.02 3.31
C ILE A 116 3.94 -8.44 4.32
N VAL A 117 4.11 -7.14 4.31
CA VAL A 117 4.86 -6.42 5.32
C VAL A 117 3.93 -5.44 6.01
N ALA A 118 3.75 -5.62 7.31
CA ALA A 118 3.00 -4.70 8.15
C ALA A 118 3.99 -4.08 9.13
N ALA A 119 4.18 -2.76 9.00
CA ALA A 119 5.07 -2.02 9.87
C ALA A 119 4.25 -1.07 10.73
N PHE A 120 4.53 -1.07 12.02
CA PHE A 120 3.94 -0.10 12.94
C PHE A 120 5.04 0.83 13.41
N ASP A 121 5.00 2.03 12.88
CA ASP A 121 6.00 3.05 13.13
C ASP A 121 5.58 3.84 14.36
N ALA A 122 6.19 3.57 15.51
CA ALA A 122 5.88 4.31 16.71
C ALA A 122 6.26 5.79 16.52
N PRO A 123 5.38 6.74 16.92
CA PRO A 123 5.74 8.15 16.91
C PRO A 123 6.94 8.32 17.83
N GLY A 124 8.02 8.72 17.22
CA GLY A 124 9.28 8.78 17.92
C GLY A 124 9.74 10.10 18.29
#